data_bbcb3f6800dc3e8516f4a184a46a3591
#
_entry.id   bbcb3f6800dc3e8516f4a184a46a3591
#
_cell.length_a   1.000
_cell.length_b   1.000
_cell.length_c   1.000
_cell.angle_alpha   90.00
_cell.angle_beta   90.00
_cell.angle_gamma   90.00
#
_symmetry.space_group_name_H-M   'P 1'
#
loop_
_entity.id
_entity.type
_entity.pdbx_description
1 polymer ?
#
loop_
_entity_poly.entity_id
_entity_poly.type
_entity_poly.pdbx_seq_one_letter_code
_entity_poly.pdbx_strand_id
1 'polypeptide(L)'
;MLANLPATRLANISPKTPVRKQPYTTDISGKLILLGTGTSVGVPALGCGCPVCTSENPKNHRTRSSAIFGLPEGNLLVDTSPDLRTQLLREKIGIVHSVIYTHEHSDHVMGFDDLRLFQFYLGTPVPVYCRKIVEKRLRKAFDYAFDDQPTTHQGATPSIALHSIDREPIQILGETVTLIPLRHGPRFDVLGFRIGNVAYCTDVSEIPNDSWDLLQDLDTLVLDGLRYEPHATHLSLAQATEISQRLAPRQTYFTHCACRMDYDEVNAVLPDGIELGYDGLQIDLV
;
A
#
# COMPACT_ATOMS: atom_id res chain seq x y z
N MET A 1 9.57 -29.22 -33.74
CA MET A 1 10.38 -30.37 -33.29
C MET A 1 10.96 -30.06 -31.92
N LEU A 2 10.28 -30.43 -30.87
CA LEU A 2 10.83 -30.42 -29.51
C LEU A 2 11.59 -31.71 -29.33
N ALA A 3 12.92 -31.62 -29.39
CA ALA A 3 13.80 -32.76 -29.20
C ALA A 3 13.68 -33.29 -27.77
N ASN A 4 13.41 -34.58 -27.63
CA ASN A 4 13.44 -35.35 -26.39
C ASN A 4 14.78 -35.13 -25.66
N LEU A 5 14.81 -34.30 -24.65
CA LEU A 5 15.91 -34.27 -23.70
C LEU A 5 15.80 -35.55 -22.83
N PRO A 6 16.85 -36.40 -22.79
CA PRO A 6 16.80 -37.63 -22.00
C PRO A 6 16.65 -37.27 -20.52
N ALA A 7 15.70 -37.93 -19.84
CA ALA A 7 15.36 -37.77 -18.42
C ALA A 7 16.58 -37.85 -17.47
N THR A 8 17.65 -38.56 -17.86
CA THR A 8 18.91 -38.69 -17.13
C THR A 8 19.73 -37.38 -17.02
N ARG A 9 19.51 -36.37 -17.88
CA ARG A 9 20.21 -35.07 -17.75
C ARG A 9 19.59 -34.15 -16.71
N LEU A 10 18.31 -34.29 -16.39
CA LEU A 10 17.62 -33.48 -15.38
C LEU A 10 17.93 -33.98 -13.96
N ALA A 11 18.23 -35.29 -13.78
CA ALA A 11 18.55 -35.87 -12.47
C ALA A 11 19.86 -35.33 -11.83
N ASN A 12 20.74 -34.70 -12.63
CA ASN A 12 22.02 -34.16 -12.16
C ASN A 12 22.02 -32.65 -11.90
N ILE A 13 20.86 -31.97 -11.98
CA ILE A 13 20.72 -30.60 -11.56
C ILE A 13 20.45 -30.59 -10.05
N SER A 14 21.50 -30.78 -9.28
CA SER A 14 21.43 -30.50 -7.84
C SER A 14 21.31 -29.00 -7.63
N PRO A 15 20.36 -28.51 -6.82
CA PRO A 15 20.32 -27.11 -6.47
C PRO A 15 21.63 -26.70 -5.80
N LYS A 16 22.42 -25.89 -6.47
CA LYS A 16 23.77 -25.47 -6.03
C LYS A 16 23.75 -24.59 -4.77
N THR A 17 22.58 -24.20 -4.28
CA THR A 17 22.44 -23.35 -3.10
C THR A 17 21.24 -23.83 -2.27
N PRO A 18 21.38 -23.99 -0.95
CA PRO A 18 20.24 -24.28 -0.09
C PRO A 18 19.23 -23.14 -0.19
N VAL A 19 17.93 -23.48 -0.24
CA VAL A 19 16.85 -22.49 -0.13
C VAL A 19 17.10 -21.69 1.14
N ARG A 20 17.26 -20.36 1.00
CA ARG A 20 17.50 -19.46 2.14
C ARG A 20 16.31 -19.56 3.08
N LYS A 21 16.54 -19.90 4.34
CA LYS A 21 15.52 -19.89 5.39
C LYS A 21 15.17 -18.46 5.86
N GLN A 22 15.98 -17.48 5.48
CA GLN A 22 15.79 -16.08 5.85
C GLN A 22 15.54 -15.23 4.60
N PRO A 23 14.59 -14.28 4.65
CA PRO A 23 14.33 -13.37 3.54
C PRO A 23 15.53 -12.45 3.30
N TYR A 24 15.82 -12.15 2.04
CA TYR A 24 16.68 -11.02 1.68
C TYR A 24 15.83 -9.75 1.75
N THR A 25 16.07 -8.92 2.75
CA THR A 25 15.25 -7.74 3.03
C THR A 25 16.10 -6.57 3.49
N THR A 26 15.70 -5.36 3.11
CA THR A 26 16.20 -4.09 3.67
C THR A 26 15.55 -3.88 5.04
N ASP A 27 16.31 -3.39 6.00
CA ASP A 27 15.77 -2.90 7.26
C ASP A 27 15.13 -1.52 7.03
N ILE A 28 13.84 -1.43 7.34
CA ILE A 28 13.03 -0.21 7.23
C ILE A 28 12.47 0.23 8.59
N SER A 29 13.03 -0.27 9.69
CA SER A 29 12.58 0.08 11.04
C SER A 29 12.56 1.59 11.25
N GLY A 30 11.47 2.10 11.83
CA GLY A 30 11.26 3.52 12.07
C GLY A 30 10.92 4.34 10.81
N LYS A 31 10.49 3.69 9.72
CA LYS A 31 10.14 4.39 8.47
C LYS A 31 8.76 4.00 7.95
N LEU A 32 8.10 4.96 7.32
CA LEU A 32 7.03 4.74 6.36
C LEU A 32 7.61 4.86 4.95
N ILE A 33 7.37 3.88 4.09
CA ILE A 33 7.74 3.95 2.67
C ILE A 33 6.47 3.97 1.83
N LEU A 34 6.34 4.95 0.94
CA LEU A 34 5.28 4.98 -0.07
C LEU A 34 5.63 4.01 -1.19
N LEU A 35 5.02 2.84 -1.19
CA LEU A 35 5.28 1.80 -2.20
C LEU A 35 4.69 2.17 -3.56
N GLY A 36 3.56 2.87 -3.55
CA GLY A 36 2.90 3.37 -4.74
C GLY A 36 2.13 4.63 -4.42
N THR A 37 2.15 5.59 -5.33
CA THR A 37 1.55 6.93 -5.16
C THR A 37 0.59 7.29 -6.29
N GLY A 38 0.32 6.34 -7.19
CA GLY A 38 -0.56 6.52 -8.33
C GLY A 38 -2.00 6.14 -8.04
N THR A 39 -2.90 6.69 -8.83
CA THR A 39 -4.32 6.38 -8.89
C THR A 39 -4.57 4.92 -9.30
N SER A 40 -5.83 4.48 -9.28
CA SER A 40 -6.29 3.11 -9.57
C SER A 40 -5.81 2.53 -10.91
N VAL A 41 -5.46 3.36 -11.88
CA VAL A 41 -4.90 2.93 -13.18
C VAL A 41 -3.37 3.00 -13.25
N GLY A 42 -2.72 3.57 -12.24
CA GLY A 42 -1.29 3.85 -12.22
C GLY A 42 -0.87 4.97 -13.20
N VAL A 43 0.40 5.35 -13.16
CA VAL A 43 1.04 6.28 -14.10
C VAL A 43 2.39 5.68 -14.51
N PRO A 44 2.64 5.45 -15.79
CA PRO A 44 1.80 5.69 -16.97
C PRO A 44 0.49 4.90 -16.97
N ALA A 45 -0.61 5.54 -17.39
CA ALA A 45 -1.87 4.84 -17.62
C ALA A 45 -1.85 4.13 -18.97
N LEU A 46 -2.48 2.96 -19.06
CA LEU A 46 -2.51 2.15 -20.28
C LEU A 46 -3.05 2.95 -21.47
N GLY A 47 -2.25 3.02 -22.54
CA GLY A 47 -2.60 3.72 -23.77
C GLY A 47 -2.56 5.25 -23.69
N CYS A 48 -2.14 5.84 -22.57
CA CYS A 48 -2.05 7.28 -22.40
C CYS A 48 -0.71 7.82 -22.96
N GLY A 49 -0.77 8.77 -23.88
CA GLY A 49 0.39 9.45 -24.45
C GLY A 49 0.57 10.90 -23.93
N CYS A 50 0.02 11.24 -22.75
CA CYS A 50 0.19 12.58 -22.20
C CYS A 50 1.65 12.82 -21.73
N PRO A 51 2.09 14.08 -21.58
CA PRO A 51 3.47 14.40 -21.21
C PRO A 51 3.95 13.68 -19.92
N VAL A 52 3.09 13.53 -18.92
CA VAL A 52 3.43 12.85 -17.67
C VAL A 52 3.59 11.33 -17.87
N CYS A 53 2.71 10.69 -18.64
CA CYS A 53 2.80 9.25 -18.94
C CYS A 53 3.98 8.88 -19.86
N THR A 54 4.51 9.84 -20.62
CA THR A 54 5.67 9.66 -21.49
C THR A 54 6.94 10.30 -20.93
N SER A 55 6.88 10.81 -19.70
CA SER A 55 8.01 11.45 -19.03
C SER A 55 9.10 10.44 -18.68
N GLU A 56 10.36 10.84 -18.81
CA GLU A 56 11.51 10.07 -18.33
C GLU A 56 11.81 10.33 -16.82
N ASN A 57 11.13 11.31 -16.21
CA ASN A 57 11.26 11.56 -14.78
C ASN A 57 10.68 10.37 -13.96
N PRO A 58 11.50 9.63 -13.22
CA PRO A 58 11.04 8.45 -12.47
C PRO A 58 9.98 8.79 -11.41
N LYS A 59 9.91 10.04 -10.93
CA LYS A 59 8.90 10.49 -9.97
C LYS A 59 7.51 10.68 -10.59
N ASN A 60 7.42 10.67 -11.92
CA ASN A 60 6.17 10.61 -12.67
C ASN A 60 5.68 9.18 -12.92
N HIS A 61 6.49 8.16 -12.60
CA HIS A 61 6.09 6.77 -12.69
C HIS A 61 5.54 6.32 -11.34
N ARG A 62 4.20 6.18 -11.24
CA ARG A 62 3.48 5.92 -10.00
C ARG A 62 2.70 4.62 -10.11
N THR A 63 3.11 3.61 -9.38
CA THR A 63 2.33 2.38 -9.20
C THR A 63 1.11 2.65 -8.32
N ARG A 64 0.08 1.74 -8.31
CA ARG A 64 -1.14 1.93 -7.50
C ARG A 64 -0.80 2.11 -6.04
N SER A 65 -1.61 2.91 -5.35
CA SER A 65 -1.37 3.30 -3.95
C SER A 65 -1.17 2.10 -3.03
N SER A 66 -0.10 2.14 -2.28
CA SER A 66 0.23 1.23 -1.19
C SER A 66 1.38 1.83 -0.37
N ALA A 67 1.51 1.44 0.88
CA ALA A 67 2.57 1.90 1.76
C ALA A 67 3.02 0.78 2.70
N ILE A 68 4.19 0.92 3.32
CA ILE A 68 4.67 -0.03 4.32
C ILE A 68 5.35 0.70 5.48
N PHE A 69 4.94 0.34 6.71
CA PHE A 69 5.53 0.83 7.94
C PHE A 69 6.53 -0.19 8.48
N GLY A 70 7.76 0.24 8.75
CA GLY A 70 8.74 -0.51 9.52
C GLY A 70 8.55 -0.26 11.02
N LEU A 71 7.88 -1.19 11.70
CA LEU A 71 7.55 -1.11 13.11
C LEU A 71 8.57 -1.90 13.96
N PRO A 72 8.57 -1.76 15.30
CA PRO A 72 9.56 -2.44 16.17
C PRO A 72 9.61 -3.96 16.00
N GLU A 73 8.48 -4.60 15.75
CA GLU A 73 8.39 -6.06 15.62
C GLU A 73 8.21 -6.53 14.17
N GLY A 74 8.37 -5.63 13.16
CA GLY A 74 8.34 -6.00 11.75
C GLY A 74 7.61 -5.03 10.83
N ASN A 75 7.38 -5.47 9.61
CA ASN A 75 6.84 -4.63 8.53
C ASN A 75 5.33 -4.78 8.43
N LEU A 76 4.59 -3.68 8.58
CA LEU A 76 3.14 -3.59 8.37
C LEU A 76 2.85 -3.01 6.98
N LEU A 77 2.32 -3.83 6.10
CA LEU A 77 1.90 -3.42 4.75
C LEU A 77 0.50 -2.81 4.80
N VAL A 78 0.32 -1.66 4.17
CA VAL A 78 -0.98 -1.04 3.91
C VAL A 78 -1.39 -1.36 2.48
N ASP A 79 -2.46 -2.11 2.33
CA ASP A 79 -3.03 -2.61 1.09
C ASP A 79 -2.09 -3.53 0.29
N THR A 80 -2.68 -4.42 -0.49
CA THR A 80 -2.00 -5.28 -1.46
C THR A 80 -2.37 -4.85 -2.87
N SER A 81 -1.71 -3.83 -3.38
CA SER A 81 -1.98 -3.35 -4.73
C SER A 81 -1.66 -4.43 -5.78
N PRO A 82 -2.23 -4.39 -6.99
CA PRO A 82 -1.83 -5.27 -8.09
C PRO A 82 -0.33 -5.19 -8.43
N ASP A 83 0.33 -4.10 -8.04
CA ASP A 83 1.76 -3.86 -8.26
C ASP A 83 2.65 -4.34 -7.10
N LEU A 84 2.07 -4.96 -6.05
CA LEU A 84 2.74 -5.32 -4.80
C LEU A 84 4.11 -5.99 -5.01
N ARG A 85 4.16 -7.00 -5.86
CA ARG A 85 5.41 -7.70 -6.15
C ARG A 85 6.49 -6.76 -6.69
N THR A 86 6.15 -5.90 -7.64
CA THR A 86 7.07 -4.92 -8.23
C THR A 86 7.52 -3.89 -7.20
N GLN A 87 6.60 -3.40 -6.38
CA GLN A 87 6.85 -2.45 -5.30
C GLN A 87 7.85 -3.00 -4.28
N LEU A 88 7.61 -4.19 -3.75
CA LEU A 88 8.49 -4.82 -2.76
C LEU A 88 9.88 -5.16 -3.33
N LEU A 89 9.95 -5.62 -4.59
CA LEU A 89 11.24 -5.88 -5.26
C LEU A 89 12.06 -4.60 -5.48
N ARG A 90 11.42 -3.49 -5.86
CA ARG A 90 12.08 -2.19 -6.03
C ARG A 90 12.72 -1.72 -4.72
N GLU A 91 11.99 -1.81 -3.62
CA GLU A 91 12.48 -1.39 -2.30
C GLU A 91 13.33 -2.46 -1.60
N LYS A 92 13.51 -3.64 -2.23
CA LYS A 92 14.25 -4.79 -1.65
C LYS A 92 13.66 -5.25 -0.31
N ILE A 93 12.34 -5.16 -0.18
CA ILE A 93 11.61 -5.62 1.01
C ILE A 93 11.20 -7.08 0.77
N GLY A 94 11.84 -8.00 1.46
CA GLY A 94 11.66 -9.44 1.28
C GLY A 94 10.67 -10.09 2.23
N ILE A 95 10.11 -9.34 3.19
CA ILE A 95 9.16 -9.86 4.17
C ILE A 95 8.13 -8.81 4.59
N VAL A 96 6.86 -9.24 4.65
CA VAL A 96 5.73 -8.54 5.26
C VAL A 96 5.28 -9.37 6.46
N HIS A 97 5.18 -8.74 7.63
CA HIS A 97 4.82 -9.42 8.87
C HIS A 97 3.33 -9.35 9.15
N SER A 98 2.67 -8.28 8.71
CA SER A 98 1.22 -8.06 8.83
C SER A 98 0.72 -7.18 7.71
N VAL A 99 -0.57 -7.27 7.41
CA VAL A 99 -1.25 -6.42 6.41
C VAL A 99 -2.42 -5.73 7.07
N ILE A 100 -2.65 -4.46 6.72
CA ILE A 100 -3.85 -3.71 7.08
C ILE A 100 -4.47 -3.12 5.82
N TYR A 101 -5.80 -3.20 5.69
CA TYR A 101 -6.50 -2.71 4.51
C TYR A 101 -7.28 -1.43 4.78
N THR A 102 -7.15 -0.47 3.87
CA THR A 102 -7.93 0.76 3.85
C THR A 102 -9.38 0.48 3.45
N HIS A 103 -9.60 -0.18 2.33
CA HIS A 103 -10.92 -0.51 1.78
C HIS A 103 -10.86 -1.64 0.74
N GLU A 104 -11.99 -1.94 0.09
CA GLU A 104 -12.19 -3.14 -0.74
C GLU A 104 -12.00 -2.96 -2.24
N HIS A 105 -11.52 -1.81 -2.74
CA HIS A 105 -11.32 -1.62 -4.18
C HIS A 105 -10.18 -2.49 -4.74
N SER A 106 -10.27 -2.78 -6.03
CA SER A 106 -9.37 -3.75 -6.69
C SER A 106 -7.92 -3.32 -6.71
N ASP A 107 -7.66 -2.04 -6.84
CA ASP A 107 -6.31 -1.45 -6.80
C ASP A 107 -5.64 -1.52 -5.42
N HIS A 108 -6.42 -1.84 -4.36
CA HIS A 108 -5.93 -2.05 -2.99
C HIS A 108 -5.87 -3.52 -2.56
N VAL A 109 -6.61 -4.44 -3.22
CA VAL A 109 -6.72 -5.82 -2.72
C VAL A 109 -6.17 -6.89 -3.68
N MET A 110 -5.97 -6.59 -4.97
CA MET A 110 -5.74 -7.64 -5.97
C MET A 110 -4.33 -8.26 -5.96
N GLY A 111 -3.37 -7.71 -5.22
CA GLY A 111 -2.07 -8.34 -4.94
C GLY A 111 -2.09 -9.32 -3.75
N PHE A 112 -3.26 -9.62 -3.17
CA PHE A 112 -3.42 -10.48 -2.01
C PHE A 112 -2.73 -11.85 -2.16
N ASP A 113 -2.74 -12.45 -3.35
CA ASP A 113 -2.15 -13.76 -3.58
C ASP A 113 -0.62 -13.81 -3.37
N ASP A 114 0.07 -12.69 -3.55
CA ASP A 114 1.52 -12.60 -3.30
C ASP A 114 1.87 -12.81 -1.81
N LEU A 115 0.92 -12.65 -0.89
CA LEU A 115 1.12 -12.90 0.55
C LEU A 115 1.49 -14.37 0.85
N ARG A 116 1.18 -15.30 -0.04
CA ARG A 116 1.51 -16.73 0.13
C ARG A 116 3.00 -17.01 0.35
N LEU A 117 3.88 -16.11 -0.07
CA LEU A 117 5.32 -16.29 0.10
C LEU A 117 5.78 -16.03 1.53
N PHE A 118 5.11 -15.14 2.27
CA PHE A 118 5.57 -14.71 3.59
C PHE A 118 5.37 -15.77 4.68
N GLN A 119 4.38 -16.69 4.53
CA GLN A 119 4.20 -17.81 5.46
C GLN A 119 5.45 -18.69 5.59
N PHE A 120 6.29 -18.77 4.55
CA PHE A 120 7.53 -19.57 4.60
C PHE A 120 8.59 -18.94 5.51
N TYR A 121 8.57 -17.62 5.65
CA TYR A 121 9.50 -16.88 6.49
C TYR A 121 8.95 -16.70 7.91
N LEU A 122 7.66 -16.44 8.04
CA LEU A 122 6.99 -16.25 9.33
C LEU A 122 6.78 -17.57 10.08
N GLY A 123 6.61 -18.69 9.37
CA GLY A 123 6.25 -19.98 9.96
C GLY A 123 4.82 -20.03 10.50
N THR A 124 4.04 -18.99 10.33
CA THR A 124 2.64 -18.82 10.77
C THR A 124 1.82 -18.17 9.67
N PRO A 125 0.47 -18.25 9.71
CA PRO A 125 -0.38 -17.46 8.83
C PRO A 125 -0.07 -15.97 8.93
N VAL A 126 -0.14 -15.25 7.79
CA VAL A 126 0.05 -13.79 7.76
C VAL A 126 -1.15 -13.12 8.44
N PRO A 127 -0.96 -12.30 9.49
CA PRO A 127 -2.04 -11.52 10.09
C PRO A 127 -2.54 -10.46 9.12
N VAL A 128 -3.86 -10.41 8.91
CA VAL A 128 -4.52 -9.45 8.03
C VAL A 128 -5.63 -8.73 8.78
N TYR A 129 -5.48 -7.42 8.92
CA TYR A 129 -6.41 -6.54 9.63
C TYR A 129 -7.29 -5.82 8.63
N CYS A 130 -8.60 -6.03 8.70
CA CYS A 130 -9.52 -5.38 7.77
C CYS A 130 -10.94 -5.27 8.32
N ARG A 131 -11.72 -4.33 7.78
CA ARG A 131 -13.16 -4.29 8.04
C ARG A 131 -13.87 -5.47 7.36
N LYS A 132 -15.03 -5.87 7.89
CA LYS A 132 -15.81 -7.00 7.35
C LYS A 132 -16.18 -6.87 5.87
N ILE A 133 -16.33 -5.65 5.37
CA ILE A 133 -16.62 -5.43 3.94
C ILE A 133 -15.43 -5.83 3.06
N VAL A 134 -14.19 -5.53 3.51
CA VAL A 134 -12.95 -5.94 2.84
C VAL A 134 -12.77 -7.45 2.93
N GLU A 135 -12.97 -8.05 4.12
CA GLU A 135 -12.96 -9.51 4.29
C GLU A 135 -13.90 -10.20 3.29
N LYS A 136 -15.15 -9.71 3.17
CA LYS A 136 -16.12 -10.24 2.21
C LYS A 136 -15.62 -10.15 0.77
N ARG A 137 -14.93 -9.05 0.42
CA ARG A 137 -14.32 -8.87 -0.90
C ARG A 137 -13.20 -9.88 -1.14
N LEU A 138 -12.27 -10.02 -0.19
CA LEU A 138 -11.15 -10.95 -0.26
C LEU A 138 -11.64 -12.39 -0.42
N ARG A 139 -12.60 -12.83 0.41
CA ARG A 139 -13.19 -14.18 0.32
C ARG A 139 -13.88 -14.45 -1.01
N LYS A 140 -14.45 -13.41 -1.64
CA LYS A 140 -15.10 -13.55 -2.96
C LYS A 140 -14.09 -13.56 -4.10
N ALA A 141 -13.03 -12.75 -4.02
CA ALA A 141 -12.04 -12.62 -5.09
C ALA A 141 -11.00 -13.76 -5.08
N PHE A 142 -10.72 -14.30 -3.90
CA PHE A 142 -9.69 -15.33 -3.65
C PHE A 142 -10.29 -16.53 -2.90
N ASP A 143 -11.46 -17.01 -3.34
CA ASP A 143 -12.21 -18.07 -2.68
C ASP A 143 -11.35 -19.32 -2.41
N TYR A 144 -10.46 -19.69 -3.35
CA TYR A 144 -9.52 -20.78 -3.21
C TYR A 144 -8.56 -20.66 -2.00
N ALA A 145 -8.35 -19.45 -1.48
CA ALA A 145 -7.50 -19.21 -0.30
C ALA A 145 -8.26 -19.37 1.03
N PHE A 146 -9.59 -19.49 0.96
CA PHE A 146 -10.49 -19.54 2.11
C PHE A 146 -11.42 -20.76 2.11
N ASP A 147 -11.25 -21.67 1.17
CA ASP A 147 -12.01 -22.93 1.16
C ASP A 147 -11.43 -23.91 2.20
N ASP A 148 -12.24 -24.87 2.61
CA ASP A 148 -11.86 -25.91 3.57
C ASP A 148 -11.13 -27.10 2.89
N GLN A 149 -10.76 -26.97 1.61
CA GLN A 149 -10.09 -28.06 0.89
C GLN A 149 -8.63 -28.19 1.35
N PRO A 150 -8.13 -29.43 1.49
CA PRO A 150 -6.73 -29.64 1.82
C PRO A 150 -5.82 -29.01 0.76
N THR A 151 -4.88 -28.18 1.17
CA THR A 151 -3.88 -27.64 0.26
C THR A 151 -2.98 -28.75 -0.27
N THR A 152 -2.70 -28.73 -1.58
CA THR A 152 -1.87 -29.75 -2.24
C THR A 152 -0.41 -29.73 -1.76
N HIS A 153 0.09 -28.58 -1.35
CA HIS A 153 1.43 -28.37 -0.79
C HIS A 153 1.48 -27.01 -0.08
N GLN A 154 2.45 -26.83 0.79
CA GLN A 154 2.69 -25.55 1.46
C GLN A 154 2.96 -24.45 0.41
N GLY A 155 2.26 -23.31 0.51
CA GLY A 155 2.35 -22.19 -0.42
C GLY A 155 1.50 -22.35 -1.69
N ALA A 156 0.64 -23.38 -1.78
CA ALA A 156 -0.35 -23.46 -2.85
C ALA A 156 -1.31 -22.28 -2.81
N THR A 157 -1.65 -21.82 -1.60
CA THR A 157 -2.53 -20.68 -1.33
C THR A 157 -1.93 -19.81 -0.24
N PRO A 158 -2.33 -18.52 -0.13
CA PRO A 158 -2.00 -17.70 1.03
C PRO A 158 -2.54 -18.33 2.32
N SER A 159 -1.71 -18.40 3.35
CA SER A 159 -2.13 -18.78 4.71
C SER A 159 -2.32 -17.49 5.51
N ILE A 160 -3.56 -17.18 5.88
CA ILE A 160 -3.98 -15.87 6.39
C ILE A 160 -4.72 -16.03 7.72
N ALA A 161 -4.40 -15.16 8.69
CA ALA A 161 -5.16 -14.96 9.91
C ALA A 161 -5.91 -13.63 9.83
N LEU A 162 -7.23 -13.68 9.62
CA LEU A 162 -8.07 -12.49 9.51
C LEU A 162 -8.42 -11.94 10.89
N HIS A 163 -8.21 -10.62 11.07
CA HIS A 163 -8.57 -9.85 12.25
C HIS A 163 -9.53 -8.73 11.85
N SER A 164 -10.76 -8.77 12.40
CA SER A 164 -11.75 -7.72 12.13
C SER A 164 -11.40 -6.46 12.91
N ILE A 165 -11.35 -5.33 12.21
CA ILE A 165 -11.15 -3.99 12.78
C ILE A 165 -12.32 -3.09 12.43
N ASP A 166 -12.51 -2.01 13.20
CA ASP A 166 -13.55 -1.01 12.91
C ASP A 166 -13.04 0.41 13.15
N ARG A 167 -13.12 0.95 14.37
CA ARG A 167 -12.73 2.34 14.69
C ARG A 167 -11.74 2.45 15.85
N GLU A 168 -11.69 1.43 16.69
CA GLU A 168 -10.83 1.45 17.87
C GLU A 168 -9.36 1.28 17.50
N PRO A 169 -8.45 2.01 18.15
CA PRO A 169 -7.01 1.79 17.97
C PRO A 169 -6.62 0.35 18.29
N ILE A 170 -5.66 -0.17 17.56
CA ILE A 170 -5.22 -1.56 17.69
C ILE A 170 -3.69 -1.64 17.88
N GLN A 171 -3.23 -2.69 18.55
CA GLN A 171 -1.81 -2.99 18.69
C GLN A 171 -1.37 -3.90 17.55
N ILE A 172 -0.38 -3.47 16.76
CA ILE A 172 0.20 -4.25 15.68
C ILE A 172 1.72 -4.09 15.72
N LEU A 173 2.46 -5.20 15.77
CA LEU A 173 3.94 -5.23 15.67
C LEU A 173 4.63 -4.24 16.62
N GLY A 174 4.15 -4.18 17.87
CA GLY A 174 4.73 -3.36 18.94
C GLY A 174 4.30 -1.90 18.95
N GLU A 175 3.40 -1.47 18.03
CA GLU A 175 2.93 -0.09 17.94
C GLU A 175 1.41 0.03 18.00
N THR A 176 0.94 1.19 18.45
CA THR A 176 -0.47 1.57 18.38
C THR A 176 -0.80 2.14 17.01
N VAL A 177 -1.70 1.48 16.30
CA VAL A 177 -2.26 1.98 15.04
C VAL A 177 -3.62 2.62 15.33
N THR A 178 -3.71 3.94 15.18
CA THR A 178 -4.98 4.66 15.25
C THR A 178 -5.69 4.55 13.91
N LEU A 179 -6.95 4.11 13.94
CA LEU A 179 -7.80 3.97 12.76
C LEU A 179 -8.56 5.28 12.54
N ILE A 180 -8.44 5.87 11.35
CA ILE A 180 -9.04 7.15 10.99
C ILE A 180 -10.18 6.90 10.00
N PRO A 181 -11.46 6.97 10.42
CA PRO A 181 -12.59 6.83 9.50
C PRO A 181 -12.62 7.99 8.50
N LEU A 182 -12.70 7.69 7.22
CA LEU A 182 -12.72 8.67 6.13
C LEU A 182 -13.81 8.29 5.12
N ARG A 183 -14.20 9.24 4.26
CA ARG A 183 -15.16 9.03 3.18
C ARG A 183 -14.46 8.95 1.83
N HIS A 184 -14.94 8.04 0.99
CA HIS A 184 -14.52 7.86 -0.38
C HIS A 184 -15.74 7.95 -1.31
N GLY A 185 -16.20 9.17 -1.53
CA GLY A 185 -17.47 9.47 -2.18
C GLY A 185 -18.69 9.05 -1.35
N PRO A 186 -19.87 9.02 -1.96
CA PRO A 186 -21.11 8.79 -1.23
C PRO A 186 -21.36 7.32 -0.83
N ARG A 187 -20.54 6.38 -1.31
CA ARG A 187 -20.81 4.95 -1.20
C ARG A 187 -19.81 4.15 -0.38
N PHE A 188 -18.60 4.67 -0.21
CA PHE A 188 -17.53 3.91 0.41
C PHE A 188 -16.97 4.63 1.63
N ASP A 189 -16.72 3.85 2.66
CA ASP A 189 -15.97 4.28 3.83
C ASP A 189 -14.57 3.69 3.73
N VAL A 190 -13.55 4.49 3.95
CA VAL A 190 -12.15 4.10 3.92
C VAL A 190 -11.52 4.34 5.29
N LEU A 191 -10.49 3.60 5.65
CA LEU A 191 -9.68 3.85 6.83
C LEU A 191 -8.35 4.47 6.43
N GLY A 192 -8.02 5.59 7.06
CA GLY A 192 -6.65 6.05 7.19
C GLY A 192 -6.00 5.43 8.43
N PHE A 193 -4.67 5.51 8.51
CA PHE A 193 -3.90 4.96 9.62
C PHE A 193 -2.92 6.00 10.16
N ARG A 194 -2.87 6.12 11.50
CA ARG A 194 -1.86 6.96 12.17
C ARG A 194 -1.00 6.10 13.10
N ILE A 195 0.31 6.27 12.99
CA ILE A 195 1.32 5.69 13.88
C ILE A 195 2.19 6.83 14.38
N GLY A 196 2.22 7.07 15.69
CA GLY A 196 2.88 8.23 16.26
C GLY A 196 2.35 9.54 15.66
N ASN A 197 3.23 10.33 15.07
CA ASN A 197 2.90 11.61 14.44
C ASN A 197 2.81 11.56 12.91
N VAL A 198 2.73 10.36 12.33
CA VAL A 198 2.60 10.16 10.88
C VAL A 198 1.25 9.55 10.56
N ALA A 199 0.48 10.17 9.65
CA ALA A 199 -0.79 9.64 9.16
C ALA A 199 -0.74 9.37 7.65
N TYR A 200 -1.38 8.26 7.24
CA TYR A 200 -1.55 7.84 5.84
C TYR A 200 -3.04 7.76 5.51
N CYS A 201 -3.52 8.62 4.59
CA CYS A 201 -4.92 8.84 4.24
C CYS A 201 -5.07 8.87 2.71
N THR A 202 -5.17 7.71 2.08
CA THR A 202 -5.45 7.57 0.63
C THR A 202 -6.95 7.45 0.38
N ASP A 203 -7.39 7.74 -0.86
CA ASP A 203 -8.78 7.55 -1.32
C ASP A 203 -9.80 8.33 -0.49
N VAL A 204 -9.52 9.62 -0.31
CA VAL A 204 -10.32 10.52 0.51
C VAL A 204 -11.10 11.50 -0.34
N SER A 205 -12.40 11.63 -0.10
CA SER A 205 -13.23 12.72 -0.63
C SER A 205 -13.66 13.71 0.47
N GLU A 206 -13.69 13.22 1.73
CA GLU A 206 -14.12 14.01 2.88
C GLU A 206 -13.52 13.43 4.16
N ILE A 207 -13.13 14.30 5.09
CA ILE A 207 -12.77 13.96 6.47
C ILE A 207 -14.00 14.22 7.35
N PRO A 208 -14.66 13.19 7.90
CA PRO A 208 -15.77 13.37 8.83
C PRO A 208 -15.39 14.17 10.07
N ASN A 209 -16.37 14.84 10.68
CA ASN A 209 -16.11 15.70 11.82
C ASN A 209 -15.44 15.00 13.00
N ASP A 210 -15.78 13.74 13.24
CA ASP A 210 -15.22 12.90 14.30
C ASP A 210 -13.78 12.40 14.01
N SER A 211 -13.28 12.61 12.81
CA SER A 211 -11.93 12.19 12.40
C SER A 211 -10.90 13.33 12.42
N TRP A 212 -11.34 14.60 12.51
CA TRP A 212 -10.42 15.74 12.53
C TRP A 212 -9.49 15.74 13.75
N ASP A 213 -10.00 15.34 14.92
CA ASP A 213 -9.21 15.28 16.15
C ASP A 213 -8.12 14.18 16.09
N LEU A 214 -8.35 13.12 15.29
CA LEU A 214 -7.36 12.06 15.08
C LEU A 214 -6.19 12.49 14.19
N LEU A 215 -6.34 13.61 13.48
CA LEU A 215 -5.35 14.19 12.56
C LEU A 215 -4.66 15.45 13.12
N GLN A 216 -4.88 15.79 14.39
CA GLN A 216 -4.19 16.93 15.01
C GLN A 216 -2.74 16.57 15.40
N ASP A 217 -1.87 17.55 15.49
CA ASP A 217 -0.49 17.43 15.95
C ASP A 217 0.33 16.41 15.15
N LEU A 218 0.14 16.35 13.84
CA LEU A 218 0.93 15.52 12.95
C LEU A 218 2.27 16.19 12.60
N ASP A 219 3.31 15.39 12.57
CA ASP A 219 4.56 15.78 11.93
C ASP A 219 4.47 15.60 10.41
N THR A 220 3.93 14.48 9.98
CA THR A 220 3.75 14.19 8.55
C THR A 220 2.35 13.66 8.24
N LEU A 221 1.75 14.22 7.19
CA LEU A 221 0.50 13.77 6.61
C LEU A 221 0.72 13.27 5.18
N VAL A 222 0.36 12.01 4.91
CA VAL A 222 0.19 11.52 3.53
C VAL A 222 -1.29 11.56 3.21
N LEU A 223 -1.69 12.34 2.20
CA LEU A 223 -3.09 12.62 1.89
C LEU A 223 -3.40 12.39 0.40
N ASP A 224 -4.60 11.93 0.10
CA ASP A 224 -5.15 11.88 -1.26
C ASP A 224 -5.05 13.25 -1.94
N GLY A 225 -4.59 13.28 -3.19
CA GLY A 225 -4.52 14.47 -4.03
C GLY A 225 -4.62 14.09 -5.51
N LEU A 226 -5.80 13.61 -5.93
CA LEU A 226 -5.98 12.90 -7.19
C LEU A 226 -5.57 13.74 -8.42
N ARG A 227 -6.09 14.97 -8.55
CA ARG A 227 -5.95 15.81 -9.75
C ARG A 227 -6.35 17.28 -9.48
N TYR A 228 -6.17 18.12 -10.48
CA TYR A 228 -6.55 19.57 -10.38
C TYR A 228 -8.05 19.77 -10.21
N GLU A 229 -8.86 19.10 -11.04
CA GLU A 229 -10.32 19.29 -11.06
C GLU A 229 -11.01 18.50 -9.93
N PRO A 230 -12.10 18.99 -9.36
CA PRO A 230 -12.90 18.27 -8.39
C PRO A 230 -13.31 16.86 -8.87
N HIS A 231 -13.38 15.93 -7.95
CA HIS A 231 -13.80 14.55 -8.19
C HIS A 231 -14.85 14.11 -7.16
N ALA A 232 -15.75 13.22 -7.55
CA ALA A 232 -16.85 12.78 -6.68
C ALA A 232 -16.39 11.89 -5.51
N THR A 233 -15.22 11.25 -5.64
CA THR A 233 -14.73 10.26 -4.67
C THR A 233 -13.33 10.56 -4.12
N HIS A 234 -12.66 11.59 -4.61
CA HIS A 234 -11.31 11.97 -4.21
C HIS A 234 -11.18 13.47 -4.02
N LEU A 235 -10.18 13.88 -3.26
CA LEU A 235 -9.80 15.29 -3.14
C LEU A 235 -9.14 15.79 -4.43
N SER A 236 -9.50 16.99 -4.85
CA SER A 236 -8.68 17.75 -5.80
C SER A 236 -7.43 18.29 -5.12
N LEU A 237 -6.43 18.68 -5.92
CA LEU A 237 -5.21 19.31 -5.41
C LEU A 237 -5.51 20.51 -4.49
N ALA A 238 -6.47 21.37 -4.90
CA ALA A 238 -6.87 22.55 -4.11
C ALA A 238 -7.50 22.15 -2.76
N GLN A 239 -8.41 21.17 -2.75
CA GLN A 239 -9.04 20.68 -1.53
C GLN A 239 -8.04 20.01 -0.59
N ALA A 240 -7.14 19.18 -1.12
CA ALA A 240 -6.08 18.55 -0.35
C ALA A 240 -5.12 19.59 0.27
N THR A 241 -4.79 20.65 -0.49
CA THR A 241 -3.97 21.76 0.01
C THR A 241 -4.67 22.51 1.14
N GLU A 242 -5.96 22.83 1.02
CA GLU A 242 -6.75 23.48 2.08
C GLU A 242 -6.79 22.64 3.37
N ILE A 243 -7.02 21.34 3.25
CA ILE A 243 -6.99 20.41 4.38
C ILE A 243 -5.61 20.38 5.04
N SER A 244 -4.55 20.27 4.25
CA SER A 244 -3.18 20.30 4.75
C SER A 244 -2.87 21.60 5.50
N GLN A 245 -3.23 22.76 4.94
CA GLN A 245 -3.03 24.05 5.60
C GLN A 245 -3.84 24.20 6.90
N ARG A 246 -5.05 23.62 6.96
CA ARG A 246 -5.88 23.61 8.17
C ARG A 246 -5.31 22.73 9.28
N LEU A 247 -4.79 21.55 8.95
CA LEU A 247 -4.15 20.62 9.90
C LEU A 247 -2.75 21.08 10.30
N ALA A 248 -2.09 21.82 9.41
CA ALA A 248 -0.75 22.39 9.58
C ALA A 248 0.33 21.39 10.07
N PRO A 249 0.44 20.17 9.49
CA PRO A 249 1.55 19.32 9.79
C PRO A 249 2.87 19.96 9.33
N ARG A 250 4.02 19.49 9.85
CA ARG A 250 5.31 20.00 9.39
C ARG A 250 5.55 19.69 7.90
N GLN A 251 5.07 18.51 7.45
CA GLN A 251 5.18 18.07 6.05
C GLN A 251 3.92 17.35 5.59
N THR A 252 3.47 17.64 4.37
CA THR A 252 2.42 16.88 3.69
C THR A 252 2.95 16.29 2.38
N TYR A 253 2.62 15.04 2.11
CA TYR A 253 2.84 14.39 0.82
C TYR A 253 1.52 13.97 0.20
N PHE A 254 1.24 14.44 -1.03
CA PHE A 254 0.05 13.97 -1.75
C PHE A 254 0.31 12.62 -2.43
N THR A 255 -0.67 11.74 -2.33
CA THR A 255 -0.68 10.38 -2.92
C THR A 255 -1.90 10.19 -3.80
N HIS A 256 -2.03 9.02 -4.42
CA HIS A 256 -3.11 8.64 -5.33
C HIS A 256 -3.22 9.57 -6.58
N CYS A 257 -2.08 10.11 -7.03
CA CYS A 257 -2.01 11.13 -8.06
C CYS A 257 -2.24 10.57 -9.48
N ALA A 258 -3.06 11.26 -10.27
CA ALA A 258 -3.35 10.93 -11.67
C ALA A 258 -2.26 11.43 -12.63
N CYS A 259 -2.36 11.02 -13.91
CA CYS A 259 -1.36 11.25 -14.93
C CYS A 259 -1.23 12.71 -15.45
N ARG A 260 -1.98 13.67 -14.91
CA ARG A 260 -1.81 15.09 -15.25
C ARG A 260 -1.02 15.89 -14.23
N MET A 261 -0.55 15.20 -13.19
CA MET A 261 0.17 15.79 -12.06
C MET A 261 1.67 15.57 -12.28
N ASP A 262 2.32 16.44 -13.10
CA ASP A 262 3.78 16.39 -13.24
C ASP A 262 4.44 16.74 -11.91
N TYR A 263 5.45 15.94 -11.52
CA TYR A 263 6.08 16.07 -10.21
C TYR A 263 6.73 17.43 -10.00
N ASP A 264 7.53 17.87 -10.96
CA ASP A 264 8.30 19.10 -10.82
C ASP A 264 7.41 20.34 -10.99
N GLU A 265 6.49 20.33 -11.95
CA GLU A 265 5.56 21.44 -12.21
C GLU A 265 4.62 21.68 -11.01
N VAL A 266 4.06 20.60 -10.43
CA VAL A 266 3.16 20.73 -9.28
C VAL A 266 3.92 21.21 -8.05
N ASN A 267 5.08 20.63 -7.74
CA ASN A 267 5.87 21.00 -6.58
C ASN A 267 6.38 22.44 -6.66
N ALA A 268 6.59 22.97 -7.87
CA ALA A 268 7.00 24.38 -8.05
C ALA A 268 5.93 25.41 -7.63
N VAL A 269 4.67 24.98 -7.49
CA VAL A 269 3.53 25.89 -7.17
C VAL A 269 2.83 25.54 -5.86
N LEU A 270 3.14 24.40 -5.26
CA LEU A 270 2.60 24.03 -3.94
C LEU A 270 3.19 24.92 -2.84
N PRO A 271 2.43 25.20 -1.77
CA PRO A 271 2.95 25.90 -0.59
C PRO A 271 4.10 25.15 0.08
N ASP A 272 4.96 25.87 0.79
CA ASP A 272 6.02 25.29 1.60
C ASP A 272 5.47 24.22 2.56
N GLY A 273 6.20 23.11 2.69
CA GLY A 273 5.78 21.96 3.51
C GLY A 273 4.73 21.05 2.86
N ILE A 274 4.38 21.26 1.58
CA ILE A 274 3.47 20.39 0.82
C ILE A 274 4.15 19.96 -0.48
N GLU A 275 4.21 18.66 -0.73
CA GLU A 275 4.82 18.09 -1.93
C GLU A 275 3.98 16.92 -2.48
N LEU A 276 4.15 16.61 -3.76
CA LEU A 276 3.72 15.32 -4.28
C LEU A 276 4.60 14.20 -3.71
N GLY A 277 4.00 13.12 -3.26
CA GLY A 277 4.70 11.88 -3.00
C GLY A 277 5.19 11.21 -4.30
N TYR A 278 6.16 10.33 -4.18
CA TYR A 278 6.66 9.50 -5.27
C TYR A 278 6.95 8.08 -4.77
N ASP A 279 6.95 7.14 -5.68
CA ASP A 279 7.19 5.73 -5.36
C ASP A 279 8.60 5.53 -4.79
N GLY A 280 8.69 4.95 -3.59
CA GLY A 280 9.94 4.77 -2.85
C GLY A 280 10.29 5.91 -1.90
N LEU A 281 9.44 6.95 -1.75
CA LEU A 281 9.66 8.00 -0.75
C LEU A 281 9.66 7.40 0.65
N GLN A 282 10.73 7.69 1.41
CA GLN A 282 10.90 7.26 2.80
C GLN A 282 10.64 8.43 3.76
N ILE A 283 9.82 8.19 4.76
CA ILE A 283 9.40 9.14 5.79
C ILE A 283 9.76 8.55 7.13
N ASP A 284 10.47 9.29 7.98
CA ASP A 284 10.84 8.82 9.31
C ASP A 284 9.60 8.83 10.24
N LEU A 285 9.41 7.75 10.99
CA LEU A 285 8.43 7.67 12.08
C LEU A 285 9.05 8.27 13.32
N VAL A 286 8.41 9.32 13.87
CA VAL A 286 8.90 10.10 15.02
C VAL A 286 8.09 9.73 16.27
#